data_1b9e66935531516f28b613490da540b2
#
_entry.id   1b9e66935531516f28b613490da540b2
#
_cell.length_a   1.000
_cell.length_b   1.000
_cell.length_c   1.000
_cell.angle_alpha   90.00
_cell.angle_beta   90.00
_cell.angle_gamma   90.00
#
_symmetry.space_group_name_H-M   'P 1'
#
loop_
_entity.id
_entity.type
_entity.pdbx_description
1 polymer ?
#
loop_
_entity_poly.entity_id
_entity_poly.type
_entity_poly.pdbx_seq_one_letter_code
_entity_poly.pdbx_strand_id
1 'polypeptide(L)'
;MARPVIHLTGRGTVGVSLNSNEIFKVDLSNDTEITIDTFKLDAYNGSELKNRLVTGDISKFVLKQGENTIDFTGTVTRCEFSNYNRWI
;
A
#
# COMPACT_ATOMS: atom_id res chain seq x y z
N MET A 1 10.60 0.37 -13.73
CA MET A 1 9.98 0.48 -12.40
C MET A 1 8.46 0.36 -12.52
N ALA A 2 7.82 -0.21 -11.54
CA ALA A 2 6.37 -0.44 -11.58
C ALA A 2 5.68 0.19 -10.38
N ARG A 3 4.44 0.64 -10.60
CA ARG A 3 3.58 1.22 -9.55
C ARG A 3 2.31 0.39 -9.43
N PRO A 4 2.28 -0.58 -8.50
CA PRO A 4 1.16 -1.51 -8.37
C PRO A 4 -0.03 -0.91 -7.64
N VAL A 5 -1.16 -1.63 -7.71
CA VAL A 5 -2.28 -1.43 -6.82
C VAL A 5 -2.14 -2.43 -5.67
N ILE A 6 -2.23 -1.95 -4.44
CA ILE A 6 -2.09 -2.77 -3.24
C ILE A 6 -3.45 -2.95 -2.59
N HIS A 7 -3.88 -4.20 -2.43
CA HIS A 7 -5.10 -4.55 -1.71
C HIS A 7 -4.68 -5.10 -0.34
N LEU A 8 -4.99 -4.36 0.71
CA LEU A 8 -4.52 -4.65 2.05
C LEU A 8 -5.68 -4.86 3.00
N THR A 9 -5.64 -5.96 3.75
CA THR A 9 -6.61 -6.26 4.81
C THR A 9 -5.85 -6.44 6.12
N GLY A 10 -6.31 -5.78 7.17
CA GLY A 10 -5.64 -5.85 8.46
C GLY A 10 -6.40 -5.12 9.54
N ARG A 11 -5.70 -4.80 10.64
CA ARG A 11 -6.28 -4.14 11.81
C ARG A 11 -5.31 -3.12 12.37
N GLY A 12 -5.87 -2.03 12.89
CA GLY A 12 -5.09 -0.99 13.55
C GLY A 12 -4.15 -0.29 12.58
N THR A 13 -3.05 0.21 13.10
CA THR A 13 -2.06 0.89 12.29
C THR A 13 -1.12 -0.13 11.64
N VAL A 14 -1.04 -0.10 10.32
CA VAL A 14 -0.18 -0.97 9.52
C VAL A 14 0.88 -0.12 8.84
N GLY A 15 2.14 -0.48 9.02
CA GLY A 15 3.24 0.13 8.29
C GLY A 15 3.63 -0.74 7.11
N VAL A 16 3.95 -0.14 5.99
CA VAL A 16 4.38 -0.85 4.78
C VAL A 16 5.77 -0.39 4.40
N SER A 17 6.69 -1.35 4.33
CA SER A 17 8.09 -1.10 4.00
C SER A 17 8.44 -1.74 2.66
N LEU A 18 9.25 -1.06 1.89
CA LEU A 18 9.76 -1.56 0.63
C LEU A 18 11.28 -1.51 0.66
N ASN A 19 11.92 -2.67 0.48
CA ASN A 19 13.38 -2.78 0.46
C ASN A 19 14.03 -2.13 1.69
N SER A 20 13.48 -2.47 2.87
CA SER A 20 13.93 -2.04 4.19
C SER A 20 13.65 -0.58 4.55
N ASN A 21 12.85 0.12 3.74
CA ASN A 21 12.45 1.51 4.02
C ASN A 21 10.94 1.58 4.22
N GLU A 22 10.49 2.11 5.35
CA GLU A 22 9.06 2.34 5.56
C GLU A 22 8.61 3.46 4.63
N ILE A 23 7.61 3.16 3.80
CA ILE A 23 7.11 4.10 2.80
C ILE A 23 5.87 4.83 3.32
N PHE A 24 4.94 4.09 3.92
CA PHE A 24 3.72 4.69 4.44
C PHE A 24 3.11 3.85 5.55
N LYS A 25 2.17 4.45 6.29
CA LYS A 25 1.34 3.79 7.29
C LYS A 25 -0.12 3.99 6.93
N VAL A 26 -0.95 3.03 7.31
CA VAL A 26 -2.39 3.07 7.08
C VAL A 26 -3.10 2.80 8.38
N ASP A 27 -4.12 3.58 8.67
CA ASP A 27 -4.98 3.39 9.82
C ASP A 27 -6.18 2.50 9.43
N LEU A 28 -6.14 1.24 9.86
CA LEU A 28 -7.19 0.26 9.62
C LEU A 28 -8.02 -0.01 10.87
N SER A 29 -8.13 0.97 11.76
CA SER A 29 -8.90 0.83 13.00
C SER A 29 -10.40 0.72 12.73
N ASN A 30 -10.91 1.43 11.75
CA ASN A 30 -12.33 1.43 11.39
C ASN A 30 -12.61 0.79 10.04
N ASP A 31 -11.65 0.84 9.12
CA ASP A 31 -11.76 0.23 7.81
C ASP A 31 -10.77 -0.93 7.75
N THR A 32 -11.28 -2.16 7.79
CA THR A 32 -10.42 -3.35 7.86
C THR A 32 -9.73 -3.68 6.55
N GLU A 33 -10.12 -3.03 5.46
CA GLU A 33 -9.48 -3.21 4.16
C GLU A 33 -9.33 -1.88 3.43
N ILE A 34 -8.33 -1.79 2.58
CA ILE A 34 -8.07 -0.60 1.78
C ILE A 34 -7.36 -1.00 0.49
N THR A 35 -7.65 -0.26 -0.57
CA THR A 35 -6.95 -0.38 -1.85
C THR A 35 -6.10 0.87 -2.05
N ILE A 36 -4.82 0.69 -2.32
CA ILE A 36 -3.89 1.80 -2.53
C ILE A 36 -3.34 1.70 -3.95
N ASP A 37 -3.66 2.69 -4.77
CA ASP A 37 -3.15 2.77 -6.13
C ASP A 37 -1.91 3.68 -6.13
N THR A 38 -0.74 3.06 -6.19
CA THR A 38 0.51 3.82 -6.12
C THR A 38 0.80 4.57 -7.40
N PHE A 39 0.12 4.25 -8.50
CA PHE A 39 0.25 4.98 -9.76
C PHE A 39 -0.59 6.26 -9.73
N LYS A 40 -1.84 6.16 -9.27
CA LYS A 40 -2.75 7.32 -9.18
C LYS A 40 -2.58 8.11 -7.90
N LEU A 41 -1.84 7.58 -6.92
CA LEU A 41 -1.60 8.19 -5.61
C LEU A 41 -2.90 8.36 -4.82
N ASP A 42 -3.79 7.37 -4.90
CA ASP A 42 -5.05 7.37 -4.20
C ASP A 42 -5.21 6.12 -3.34
N ALA A 43 -5.89 6.28 -2.22
CA ALA A 43 -6.32 5.19 -1.36
C ALA A 43 -7.83 5.23 -1.23
N TYR A 44 -8.48 4.06 -1.33
CA TYR A 44 -9.93 4.00 -1.30
C TYR A 44 -10.42 2.66 -0.75
N ASN A 45 -11.66 2.65 -0.28
CA ASN A 45 -12.36 1.43 0.12
C ASN A 45 -13.66 1.38 -0.67
N GLY A 46 -13.76 0.43 -1.61
CA GLY A 46 -14.87 0.41 -2.55
C GLY A 46 -14.83 1.65 -3.43
N SER A 47 -15.88 2.46 -3.39
CA SER A 47 -15.95 3.72 -4.14
C SER A 47 -15.63 4.94 -3.29
N GLU A 48 -15.30 4.75 -2.01
CA GLU A 48 -15.05 5.86 -1.08
C GLU A 48 -13.56 6.15 -0.97
N LEU A 49 -13.19 7.40 -1.16
CA LEU A 49 -11.80 7.85 -1.06
C LEU A 49 -11.36 7.89 0.41
N LYS A 50 -10.22 7.27 0.71
CA LYS A 50 -9.70 7.11 2.07
C LYS A 50 -8.27 7.61 2.21
N ASN A 51 -7.87 8.61 1.45
CA ASN A 51 -6.50 9.13 1.50
C ASN A 51 -6.12 9.62 2.90
N ARG A 52 -7.09 10.06 3.70
CA ARG A 52 -6.85 10.54 5.06
C ARG A 52 -6.32 9.47 6.00
N LEU A 53 -6.51 8.20 5.66
CA LEU A 53 -6.05 7.08 6.49
C LEU A 53 -4.57 6.76 6.25
N VAL A 54 -3.98 7.33 5.22
CA VAL A 54 -2.59 7.05 4.85
C VAL A 54 -1.69 8.18 5.32
N THR A 55 -0.61 7.81 6.01
CA THR A 55 0.44 8.73 6.44
C THR A 55 1.75 8.32 5.77
N GLY A 56 2.41 9.25 5.14
CA GLY A 56 3.63 9.00 4.38
C GLY A 56 3.43 9.32 2.91
N ASP A 57 4.34 8.85 2.07
CA ASP A 57 4.35 9.20 0.65
C ASP A 57 4.25 7.94 -0.21
N ILE A 58 3.03 7.61 -0.64
CA ILE A 58 2.80 6.43 -1.46
C ILE A 58 3.45 6.56 -2.86
N SER A 59 3.82 7.76 -3.27
CA SER A 59 4.53 7.96 -4.54
C SER A 59 5.92 7.32 -4.52
N LYS A 60 6.45 7.04 -3.35
CA LYS A 60 7.75 6.38 -3.19
C LYS A 60 7.66 4.87 -3.24
N PHE A 61 6.45 4.31 -3.31
CA PHE A 61 6.29 2.87 -3.43
C PHE A 61 6.41 2.49 -4.90
N VAL A 62 7.62 2.28 -5.34
CA VAL A 62 7.94 1.95 -6.73
C VAL A 62 8.76 0.68 -6.77
N LEU A 63 8.24 -0.33 -7.46
CA LEU A 63 8.94 -1.61 -7.61
C LEU A 63 10.01 -1.48 -8.69
N LYS A 64 11.24 -1.84 -8.36
CA LYS A 64 12.34 -1.87 -9.33
C LYS A 64 12.38 -3.22 -10.03
N GLN A 65 13.10 -3.31 -11.12
CA GLN A 65 13.35 -4.59 -11.77
C GLN A 65 14.14 -5.50 -10.84
N GLY A 66 13.86 -6.80 -10.94
CA GLY A 66 14.48 -7.80 -10.11
C GLY A 66 13.69 -8.02 -8.83
N GLU A 67 14.40 -8.29 -7.74
CA GLU A 67 13.79 -8.67 -6.48
C GLU A 67 13.44 -7.44 -5.64
N ASN A 68 12.23 -7.44 -5.09
CA ASN A 68 11.78 -6.44 -4.14
C ASN A 68 11.33 -7.14 -2.86
N THR A 69 11.72 -6.59 -1.71
CA THR A 69 11.32 -7.11 -0.41
C THR A 69 10.26 -6.18 0.20
N ILE A 70 9.12 -6.75 0.58
CA ILE A 70 8.02 -6.00 1.17
C ILE A 70 7.76 -6.53 2.56
N ASP A 71 7.77 -5.64 3.55
CA ASP A 71 7.55 -5.97 4.94
C ASP A 71 6.42 -5.12 5.52
N PHE A 72 5.77 -5.67 6.55
CA PHE A 72 4.68 -4.99 7.23
C PHE A 72 4.95 -4.93 8.72
N THR A 73 4.47 -3.85 9.35
CA THR A 73 4.34 -3.79 10.81
C THR A 73 2.86 -3.72 11.14
N GLY A 74 2.48 -4.20 12.32
CA GLY A 74 1.07 -4.30 12.71
C GLY A 74 0.45 -5.60 12.23
N THR A 75 -0.88 -5.65 12.22
CA THR A 75 -1.63 -6.87 11.88
C THR A 75 -2.12 -6.79 10.44
N VAL A 76 -1.52 -7.61 9.58
CA VAL A 76 -1.93 -7.77 8.19
C VAL A 76 -2.42 -9.19 7.99
N THR A 77 -3.67 -9.35 7.58
CA THR A 77 -4.26 -10.66 7.33
C THR A 77 -4.23 -11.05 5.87
N ARG A 78 -4.15 -10.07 4.98
CA ARG A 78 -4.09 -10.32 3.55
C ARG A 78 -3.44 -9.14 2.84
N CYS A 79 -2.60 -9.43 1.87
CA CYS A 79 -2.04 -8.40 0.98
C CYS A 79 -1.95 -8.97 -0.43
N GLU A 80 -2.55 -8.28 -1.38
CA GLU A 80 -2.49 -8.66 -2.78
C GLU A 80 -2.04 -7.47 -3.62
N PHE A 81 -1.31 -7.78 -4.68
CA PHE A 81 -0.83 -6.77 -5.62
C PHE A 81 -1.46 -7.02 -6.98
N SER A 82 -1.92 -5.96 -7.63
CA SER A 82 -2.41 -6.02 -8.99
C SER A 82 -1.84 -4.86 -9.80
N ASN A 83 -1.98 -4.94 -11.13
CA ASN A 83 -1.49 -3.91 -12.04
C ASN A 83 0.00 -3.59 -11.85
N TYR A 84 0.77 -4.56 -11.35
CA TYR A 84 2.20 -4.37 -11.11
C TYR A 84 3.02 -4.33 -12.41
N ASN A 85 2.39 -4.56 -13.55
CA ASN A 85 3.02 -4.45 -14.85
C ASN A 85 2.86 -3.05 -15.47
N ARG A 86 2.34 -2.08 -14.72
CA ARG A 86 2.31 -0.69 -15.16
C ARG A 86 3.68 -0.07 -14.90
N TRP A 87 4.41 0.15 -15.95
CA TRP A 87 5.77 0.69 -15.87
C TRP A 87 5.78 2.19 -16.15
N ILE A 88 6.68 2.86 -15.46
CA ILE A 88 6.90 4.29 -15.64
C ILE A 88 8.25 4.56 -16.24
#